data_eab6a24c2cd63eee846b91d6216cc5bb
#
_entry.id   eab6a24c2cd63eee846b91d6216cc5bb
#
_cell.length_a   1.000
_cell.length_b   1.000
_cell.length_c   1.000
_cell.angle_alpha   90.00
_cell.angle_beta   90.00
_cell.angle_gamma   90.00
#
_symmetry.space_group_name_H-M   'P 1'
#
loop_
_entity.id
_entity.type
_entity.pdbx_description
1 polymer ?
#
loop_
_entity_poly.entity_id
_entity_poly.type
_entity_poly.pdbx_seq_one_letter_code
_entity_poly.pdbx_strand_id
1 'polypeptide(L)'
;MSGLHRTHALSWAFLLGCSGLAPLAASAHDMKMDMGSGSALGASAAFDAHGRLWLVSARGEHVVLQHAADPGTPLGTPVVVNAKPEAVYATGENRPKIVFGPAGEVYVQWTEKPAAGWVGDVRFARSSDGGKTFAAPITVNHDTALATRGFDSLAVAGNGDVVSAWIDGRDSVAAKAAGKPYAGFALYYTRSTDGGRSFAPERKLMDHSCECCRTTLAQLPDGGIATFFRGIYGENIRDHAYAVLPAGSHPAHTQRATFNQWQVAACPDHGPGLAIDAHGVRHAVWYEAKGGPTIWYGQLDPGHVPKHLLRIGGPGASHADVAVHGNTVWLAWNQVDPQGYALMLRRSDDGGVHFAAPRNIATSTRAAGSPQLLLRGAHAYAAWNTADGFRLIDTEAH
;
A
#
# COMPACT_ATOMS: atom_id res chain seq x y z
N MET A 1 17.55 83.70 51.96
CA MET A 1 18.75 83.34 51.25
C MET A 1 18.76 81.82 51.22
N SER A 2 18.19 81.23 50.25
CA SER A 2 18.66 80.59 49.01
C SER A 2 19.56 79.42 49.27
N GLY A 3 19.10 78.29 48.92
CA GLY A 3 19.89 77.03 48.87
C GLY A 3 19.06 75.87 48.32
N LEU A 4 18.93 75.78 46.96
CA LEU A 4 18.35 74.62 46.29
C LEU A 4 19.31 73.46 46.38
N HIS A 5 18.86 72.31 46.85
CA HIS A 5 19.48 71.04 46.54
C HIS A 5 18.55 70.17 45.65
N ARG A 6 18.99 69.98 44.44
CA ARG A 6 18.39 68.96 43.50
C ARG A 6 18.89 67.59 43.89
N THR A 7 17.96 66.70 44.22
CA THR A 7 18.20 65.28 44.33
C THR A 7 17.77 64.60 43.06
N HIS A 8 18.70 63.96 42.33
CA HIS A 8 18.41 63.13 41.18
C HIS A 8 17.91 61.73 41.68
N ALA A 9 16.67 61.43 41.36
CA ALA A 9 16.11 60.10 41.51
C ALA A 9 16.46 59.26 40.26
N LEU A 10 17.27 58.23 40.39
CA LEU A 10 17.47 57.21 39.36
C LEU A 10 16.25 56.25 39.39
N SER A 11 15.44 56.33 38.35
CA SER A 11 14.39 55.32 38.09
C SER A 11 15.02 54.14 37.40
N TRP A 12 15.05 52.99 38.06
CA TRP A 12 15.34 51.72 37.45
C TRP A 12 14.04 51.17 36.80
N ALA A 13 13.98 51.18 35.47
CA ALA A 13 12.93 50.51 34.73
C ALA A 13 13.32 49.04 34.58
N PHE A 14 12.61 48.14 35.27
CA PHE A 14 12.64 46.70 35.01
C PHE A 14 11.85 46.44 33.70
N LEU A 15 12.57 46.16 32.63
CA LEU A 15 12.04 45.59 31.43
C LEU A 15 11.79 44.06 31.66
N LEU A 16 10.54 43.69 31.96
CA LEU A 16 10.07 42.35 31.87
C LEU A 16 9.99 41.97 30.39
N GLY A 17 11.02 41.26 29.91
CA GLY A 17 10.99 40.61 28.61
C GLY A 17 10.01 39.44 28.64
N CYS A 18 8.78 39.64 28.18
CA CYS A 18 7.92 38.54 27.77
C CYS A 18 8.51 37.87 26.54
N SER A 19 9.27 36.80 26.75
CA SER A 19 9.63 35.88 25.69
C SER A 19 8.38 35.16 25.26
N GLY A 20 7.68 35.72 24.27
CA GLY A 20 6.62 35.04 23.56
C GLY A 20 7.19 33.84 22.84
N LEU A 21 6.97 32.66 23.37
CA LEU A 21 7.09 31.41 22.61
C LEU A 21 5.99 31.43 21.53
N ALA A 22 6.37 31.87 20.32
CA ALA A 22 5.55 31.65 19.15
C ALA A 22 5.44 30.12 18.96
N PRO A 23 4.21 29.59 18.74
CA PRO A 23 4.08 28.20 18.36
C PRO A 23 4.84 28.03 17.04
N LEU A 24 5.82 27.14 17.02
CA LEU A 24 6.41 26.61 15.80
C LEU A 24 5.27 25.96 15.02
N ALA A 25 4.67 26.72 14.11
CA ALA A 25 3.86 26.15 13.05
C ALA A 25 4.77 25.17 12.32
N ALA A 26 4.51 23.88 12.49
CA ALA A 26 5.12 22.86 11.67
C ALA A 26 4.76 23.21 10.23
N SER A 27 5.72 23.73 9.48
CA SER A 27 5.60 23.93 8.05
C SER A 27 5.22 22.58 7.49
N ALA A 28 4.03 22.49 6.87
CA ALA A 28 3.71 21.42 5.97
C ALA A 28 4.82 21.45 4.91
N HIS A 29 5.81 20.57 5.04
CA HIS A 29 6.73 20.34 3.97
C HIS A 29 5.88 19.86 2.81
N ASP A 30 5.81 20.66 1.74
CA ASP A 30 5.49 20.20 0.42
C ASP A 30 6.44 19.03 0.13
N MET A 31 5.99 17.81 0.44
CA MET A 31 6.63 16.61 -0.05
C MET A 31 6.39 16.58 -1.55
N LYS A 32 7.28 17.23 -2.30
CA LYS A 32 7.43 16.96 -3.72
C LYS A 32 7.75 15.47 -3.81
N MET A 33 6.73 14.67 -4.17
CA MET A 33 6.97 13.31 -4.59
C MET A 33 7.98 13.37 -5.75
N ASP A 34 9.19 12.83 -5.53
CA ASP A 34 10.17 12.67 -6.60
C ASP A 34 9.64 11.61 -7.57
N MET A 35 8.96 12.08 -8.61
CA MET A 35 8.34 11.25 -9.65
C MET A 35 9.37 10.76 -10.68
N GLY A 36 10.65 11.13 -10.54
CA GLY A 36 11.67 10.91 -11.58
C GLY A 36 12.24 9.48 -11.65
N SER A 37 12.13 8.66 -10.59
CA SER A 37 12.65 7.29 -10.55
C SER A 37 11.55 6.22 -10.34
N GLY A 38 10.28 6.61 -10.47
CA GLY A 38 9.12 5.82 -10.07
C GLY A 38 9.03 4.42 -10.70
N SER A 39 9.38 4.28 -11.97
CA SER A 39 9.23 2.99 -12.68
C SER A 39 10.15 1.88 -12.16
N ALA A 40 11.36 2.19 -11.71
CA ALA A 40 12.29 1.19 -11.15
C ALA A 40 11.79 0.61 -9.81
N LEU A 41 11.03 1.39 -9.04
CA LEU A 41 10.46 0.98 -7.76
C LEU A 41 9.06 0.35 -7.89
N GLY A 42 8.47 0.43 -9.07
CA GLY A 42 7.09 0.04 -9.37
C GLY A 42 6.96 -1.33 -10.01
N ALA A 43 7.64 -2.37 -9.52
CA ALA A 43 7.45 -3.74 -9.96
C ALA A 43 6.77 -4.58 -8.88
N SER A 44 5.98 -5.58 -9.30
CA SER A 44 5.41 -6.61 -8.42
C SER A 44 5.85 -7.99 -8.85
N ALA A 45 5.97 -8.90 -7.89
CA ALA A 45 6.31 -10.28 -8.15
C ALA A 45 5.28 -11.23 -7.51
N ALA A 46 5.18 -12.44 -8.04
CA ALA A 46 4.37 -13.51 -7.49
C ALA A 46 4.95 -14.87 -7.88
N PHE A 47 4.67 -15.90 -7.06
CA PHE A 47 4.87 -17.28 -7.47
C PHE A 47 3.56 -17.88 -8.00
N ASP A 48 3.65 -18.61 -9.11
CA ASP A 48 2.50 -19.39 -9.58
C ASP A 48 2.39 -20.73 -8.82
N ALA A 49 1.35 -21.50 -9.14
CA ALA A 49 1.09 -22.81 -8.51
C ALA A 49 2.24 -23.85 -8.76
N HIS A 50 3.10 -23.62 -9.76
CA HIS A 50 4.28 -24.44 -10.05
C HIS A 50 5.55 -23.94 -9.36
N GLY A 51 5.46 -22.85 -8.60
CA GLY A 51 6.60 -22.22 -7.92
C GLY A 51 7.51 -21.41 -8.83
N ARG A 52 7.09 -21.09 -10.06
CA ARG A 52 7.83 -20.18 -10.96
C ARG A 52 7.67 -18.74 -10.48
N LEU A 53 8.77 -18.00 -10.49
CA LEU A 53 8.75 -16.58 -10.18
C LEU A 53 8.26 -15.78 -11.39
N TRP A 54 7.31 -14.89 -11.17
CA TRP A 54 6.83 -13.94 -12.16
C TRP A 54 7.08 -12.51 -11.68
N LEU A 55 7.49 -11.65 -12.62
CA LEU A 55 7.74 -10.22 -12.37
C LEU A 55 6.96 -9.40 -13.38
N VAL A 56 6.12 -8.50 -12.91
CA VAL A 56 5.43 -7.47 -13.72
C VAL A 56 5.98 -6.10 -13.39
N SER A 57 6.29 -5.30 -14.42
CA SER A 57 6.87 -3.96 -14.27
C SER A 57 6.42 -3.03 -15.39
N ALA A 58 6.51 -1.72 -15.17
CA ALA A 58 6.36 -0.73 -16.21
C ALA A 58 7.70 -0.47 -16.92
N ARG A 59 7.69 -0.42 -18.25
CA ARG A 59 8.83 -0.01 -19.08
C ARG A 59 8.38 1.01 -20.13
N GLY A 60 8.60 2.29 -19.85
CA GLY A 60 8.02 3.36 -20.65
C GLY A 60 6.50 3.29 -20.61
N GLU A 61 5.87 3.26 -21.79
CA GLU A 61 4.41 3.19 -21.95
C GLU A 61 3.85 1.76 -22.00
N HIS A 62 4.66 0.77 -21.59
CA HIS A 62 4.25 -0.63 -21.59
C HIS A 62 4.37 -1.28 -20.23
N VAL A 63 3.41 -2.12 -19.91
CA VAL A 63 3.52 -3.12 -18.85
C VAL A 63 4.16 -4.37 -19.45
N VAL A 64 5.20 -4.88 -18.80
CA VAL A 64 5.92 -6.07 -19.25
C VAL A 64 5.93 -7.13 -18.17
N LEU A 65 5.88 -8.38 -18.61
CA LEU A 65 5.89 -9.56 -17.78
C LEU A 65 7.14 -10.40 -18.11
N GLN A 66 7.80 -10.90 -17.10
CA GLN A 66 8.90 -11.86 -17.20
C GLN A 66 8.70 -12.98 -16.18
N HIS A 67 9.25 -14.15 -16.41
CA HIS A 67 9.25 -15.21 -15.42
C HIS A 67 10.60 -15.95 -15.39
N ALA A 68 10.89 -16.59 -14.28
CA ALA A 68 11.99 -17.49 -14.07
C ALA A 68 11.47 -18.85 -13.58
N ALA A 69 12.11 -19.94 -13.98
CA ALA A 69 11.69 -21.28 -13.57
C ALA A 69 11.82 -21.47 -12.05
N ASP A 70 12.90 -20.95 -11.48
CA ASP A 70 13.22 -21.03 -10.06
C ASP A 70 13.75 -19.69 -9.53
N PRO A 71 13.62 -19.42 -8.22
CA PRO A 71 14.32 -18.32 -7.56
C PRO A 71 15.83 -18.39 -7.83
N GLY A 72 16.42 -17.24 -8.14
CA GLY A 72 17.86 -17.16 -8.44
C GLY A 72 18.25 -17.50 -9.89
N THR A 73 17.32 -18.00 -10.72
CA THR A 73 17.57 -18.12 -12.16
C THR A 73 17.25 -16.80 -12.89
N PRO A 74 17.93 -16.51 -14.01
CA PRO A 74 17.65 -15.30 -14.78
C PRO A 74 16.19 -15.24 -15.25
N LEU A 75 15.60 -14.04 -15.21
CA LEU A 75 14.30 -13.78 -15.82
C LEU A 75 14.38 -13.98 -17.34
N GLY A 76 13.39 -14.64 -17.90
CA GLY A 76 13.25 -14.87 -19.33
C GLY A 76 12.96 -13.59 -20.13
N THR A 77 12.75 -13.78 -21.43
CA THR A 77 12.43 -12.69 -22.35
C THR A 77 11.15 -11.95 -21.92
N PRO A 78 11.14 -10.63 -21.89
CA PRO A 78 9.95 -9.85 -21.57
C PRO A 78 8.81 -10.08 -22.57
N VAL A 79 7.59 -10.26 -22.04
CA VAL A 79 6.35 -10.28 -22.81
C VAL A 79 5.61 -8.96 -22.56
N VAL A 80 5.20 -8.29 -23.63
CA VAL A 80 4.43 -7.04 -23.55
C VAL A 80 2.97 -7.39 -23.24
N VAL A 81 2.43 -6.78 -22.17
CA VAL A 81 1.05 -7.01 -21.72
C VAL A 81 0.06 -6.11 -22.47
N ASN A 82 0.38 -4.82 -22.64
CA ASN A 82 -0.41 -3.85 -23.41
C ASN A 82 0.28 -3.53 -24.73
N ALA A 83 -0.12 -4.17 -25.82
CA ALA A 83 0.50 -3.97 -27.14
C ALA A 83 0.38 -2.50 -27.61
N LYS A 84 -0.73 -1.83 -27.30
CA LYS A 84 -0.88 -0.39 -27.51
C LYS A 84 -0.23 0.36 -26.33
N PRO A 85 0.64 1.36 -26.62
CA PRO A 85 1.23 2.21 -25.58
C PRO A 85 0.15 2.90 -24.72
N GLU A 86 0.35 2.93 -23.40
CA GLU A 86 -0.51 3.62 -22.43
C GLU A 86 0.36 4.36 -21.42
N ALA A 87 -0.14 5.45 -20.84
CA ALA A 87 0.56 6.19 -19.79
C ALA A 87 0.52 5.43 -18.46
N VAL A 88 1.34 4.38 -18.34
CA VAL A 88 1.39 3.53 -17.14
C VAL A 88 1.90 4.32 -15.95
N TYR A 89 1.09 4.41 -14.89
CA TYR A 89 1.48 5.02 -13.63
C TYR A 89 1.95 3.95 -12.64
N ALA A 90 3.27 3.92 -12.40
CA ALA A 90 3.89 2.94 -11.51
C ALA A 90 4.82 3.62 -10.51
N THR A 91 4.60 3.38 -9.23
CA THR A 91 5.42 3.84 -8.10
C THR A 91 5.62 2.68 -7.11
N GLY A 92 6.32 2.90 -6.00
CA GLY A 92 6.48 1.89 -4.95
C GLY A 92 5.16 1.42 -4.32
N GLU A 93 4.16 2.28 -4.22
CA GLU A 93 2.84 1.95 -3.65
C GLU A 93 1.80 1.63 -4.75
N ASN A 94 1.83 2.35 -5.87
CA ASN A 94 0.93 2.14 -7.01
C ASN A 94 1.67 1.42 -8.15
N ARG A 95 1.80 0.11 -8.08
CA ARG A 95 2.55 -0.72 -9.02
C ARG A 95 1.63 -1.71 -9.74
N PRO A 96 1.94 -2.17 -10.96
CA PRO A 96 1.18 -3.22 -11.62
C PRO A 96 1.04 -4.45 -10.72
N LYS A 97 -0.08 -5.14 -10.80
CA LYS A 97 -0.40 -6.33 -10.03
C LYS A 97 -0.42 -7.55 -10.93
N ILE A 98 -0.06 -8.71 -10.38
CA ILE A 98 -0.13 -10.00 -11.05
C ILE A 98 -0.77 -11.02 -10.11
N VAL A 99 -1.74 -11.77 -10.63
CA VAL A 99 -2.32 -12.94 -9.96
C VAL A 99 -2.64 -14.02 -11.00
N PHE A 100 -2.91 -15.24 -10.53
CA PHE A 100 -3.13 -16.40 -11.39
C PHE A 100 -4.55 -16.95 -11.19
N GLY A 101 -5.18 -17.30 -12.30
CA GLY A 101 -6.47 -18.01 -12.31
C GLY A 101 -6.30 -19.52 -12.09
N PRO A 102 -7.40 -20.23 -11.76
CA PRO A 102 -7.35 -21.64 -11.41
C PRO A 102 -6.97 -22.57 -12.57
N ALA A 103 -7.13 -22.14 -13.82
CA ALA A 103 -6.73 -22.91 -15.01
C ALA A 103 -5.38 -22.44 -15.59
N GLY A 104 -4.60 -21.67 -14.83
CA GLY A 104 -3.28 -21.16 -15.23
C GLY A 104 -3.35 -19.85 -16.04
N GLU A 105 -4.48 -19.18 -16.00
CA GLU A 105 -4.58 -17.81 -16.53
C GLU A 105 -3.63 -16.88 -15.77
N VAL A 106 -3.11 -15.88 -16.48
CA VAL A 106 -2.32 -14.81 -15.89
C VAL A 106 -3.11 -13.52 -16.02
N TYR A 107 -3.35 -12.88 -14.90
CA TYR A 107 -4.07 -11.60 -14.80
C TYR A 107 -3.12 -10.50 -14.39
N VAL A 108 -3.13 -9.41 -15.13
CA VAL A 108 -2.30 -8.23 -14.85
C VAL A 108 -3.19 -7.00 -14.79
N GLN A 109 -3.02 -6.19 -13.74
CA GLN A 109 -3.75 -4.94 -13.54
C GLN A 109 -2.78 -3.79 -13.29
N TRP A 110 -3.10 -2.61 -13.77
CA TRP A 110 -2.31 -1.39 -13.55
C TRP A 110 -3.19 -0.15 -13.58
N THR A 111 -2.63 0.96 -13.13
CA THR A 111 -3.25 2.28 -13.31
C THR A 111 -2.70 2.92 -14.60
N GLU A 112 -3.60 3.35 -15.49
CA GLU A 112 -3.31 4.27 -16.58
C GLU A 112 -3.59 5.71 -16.13
N LYS A 113 -2.70 6.65 -16.47
CA LYS A 113 -2.83 8.06 -16.11
C LYS A 113 -2.49 8.94 -17.33
N PRO A 114 -3.45 9.11 -18.26
CA PRO A 114 -3.17 9.59 -19.61
C PRO A 114 -2.86 11.06 -19.75
N ALA A 115 -3.07 11.93 -18.78
CA ALA A 115 -2.95 13.37 -19.00
C ALA A 115 -2.43 14.15 -17.79
N ALA A 116 -2.13 15.43 -18.02
CA ALA A 116 -1.89 16.40 -16.97
C ALA A 116 -3.09 16.44 -16.00
N GLY A 117 -2.83 16.36 -14.71
CA GLY A 117 -3.83 16.17 -13.67
C GLY A 117 -3.84 14.72 -13.19
N TRP A 118 -4.48 14.50 -12.07
CA TRP A 118 -4.52 13.20 -11.40
C TRP A 118 -5.69 12.31 -11.89
N VAL A 119 -6.02 12.38 -13.18
CA VAL A 119 -7.05 11.52 -13.79
C VAL A 119 -6.41 10.19 -14.17
N GLY A 120 -7.09 9.09 -13.90
CA GLY A 120 -6.60 7.76 -14.23
C GLY A 120 -7.71 6.73 -14.30
N ASP A 121 -7.43 5.63 -14.99
CA ASP A 121 -8.29 4.46 -15.07
C ASP A 121 -7.56 3.20 -14.59
N VAL A 122 -8.32 2.25 -14.04
CA VAL A 122 -7.82 0.93 -13.71
C VAL A 122 -7.90 0.07 -14.97
N ARG A 123 -6.75 -0.41 -15.43
CA ARG A 123 -6.58 -1.23 -16.63
C ARG A 123 -6.31 -2.67 -16.25
N PHE A 124 -6.79 -3.59 -17.06
CA PHE A 124 -6.64 -5.02 -16.81
C PHE A 124 -6.43 -5.78 -18.12
N ALA A 125 -5.49 -6.75 -18.10
CA ALA A 125 -5.28 -7.67 -19.20
C ALA A 125 -5.20 -9.11 -18.68
N ARG A 126 -5.63 -10.06 -19.53
CA ARG A 126 -5.58 -11.49 -19.24
C ARG A 126 -4.82 -12.25 -20.31
N SER A 127 -4.11 -13.27 -19.87
CA SER A 127 -3.54 -14.32 -20.72
C SER A 127 -4.24 -15.65 -20.39
N SER A 128 -4.55 -16.44 -21.42
CA SER A 128 -5.08 -17.81 -21.28
C SER A 128 -4.12 -18.87 -21.79
N ASP A 129 -2.88 -18.50 -22.09
CA ASP A 129 -1.84 -19.39 -22.65
C ASP A 129 -0.57 -19.43 -21.78
N GLY A 130 -0.74 -19.15 -20.48
CA GLY A 130 0.35 -19.15 -19.51
C GLY A 130 1.30 -17.97 -19.68
N GLY A 131 0.77 -16.77 -19.99
CA GLY A 131 1.53 -15.52 -20.06
C GLY A 131 2.32 -15.33 -21.35
N LYS A 132 2.12 -16.17 -22.38
CA LYS A 132 2.81 -16.05 -23.68
C LYS A 132 2.26 -14.88 -24.51
N THR A 133 0.93 -14.70 -24.49
CA THR A 133 0.22 -13.59 -25.11
C THR A 133 -0.87 -13.04 -24.22
N PHE A 134 -1.26 -11.78 -24.42
CA PHE A 134 -2.33 -11.13 -23.68
C PHE A 134 -3.43 -10.64 -24.62
N ALA A 135 -4.68 -10.75 -24.16
CA ALA A 135 -5.80 -10.06 -24.80
C ALA A 135 -5.64 -8.54 -24.67
N ALA A 136 -6.28 -7.79 -25.56
CA ALA A 136 -6.28 -6.33 -25.46
C ALA A 136 -6.79 -5.90 -24.06
N PRO A 137 -6.11 -4.93 -23.42
CA PRO A 137 -6.53 -4.45 -22.12
C PRO A 137 -7.94 -3.87 -22.12
N ILE A 138 -8.66 -4.09 -21.02
CA ILE A 138 -9.97 -3.49 -20.75
C ILE A 138 -9.85 -2.49 -19.60
N THR A 139 -10.75 -1.50 -19.56
CA THR A 139 -10.94 -0.63 -18.39
C THR A 139 -11.84 -1.36 -17.38
N VAL A 140 -11.42 -1.40 -16.13
CA VAL A 140 -12.13 -2.09 -15.04
C VAL A 140 -13.26 -1.23 -14.49
N ASN A 141 -13.00 0.08 -14.29
CA ASN A 141 -14.02 1.02 -13.84
C ASN A 141 -14.99 1.36 -14.98
N HIS A 142 -16.29 1.37 -14.68
CA HIS A 142 -17.34 1.74 -15.63
C HIS A 142 -17.67 3.24 -15.60
N ASP A 143 -17.43 3.88 -14.47
CA ASP A 143 -17.62 5.32 -14.32
C ASP A 143 -16.64 6.09 -15.20
N THR A 144 -17.14 7.11 -15.90
CA THR A 144 -16.39 7.92 -16.86
C THR A 144 -16.04 9.33 -16.35
N ALA A 145 -16.31 9.63 -15.08
CA ALA A 145 -15.93 10.90 -14.50
C ALA A 145 -14.41 11.10 -14.58
N LEU A 146 -13.98 12.31 -14.90
CA LEU A 146 -12.56 12.69 -14.89
C LEU A 146 -12.08 12.78 -13.44
N ALA A 147 -11.63 11.66 -12.90
CA ALA A 147 -11.21 11.53 -11.51
C ALA A 147 -9.94 10.69 -11.39
N THR A 148 -9.24 10.85 -10.27
CA THR A 148 -8.12 9.99 -9.90
C THR A 148 -8.61 8.60 -9.58
N ARG A 149 -7.99 7.57 -10.17
CA ARG A 149 -8.11 6.17 -9.76
C ARG A 149 -6.73 5.58 -9.64
N GLY A 150 -6.50 4.75 -8.64
CA GLY A 150 -5.20 4.12 -8.43
C GLY A 150 -5.09 3.41 -7.10
N PHE A 151 -3.85 3.07 -6.73
CA PHE A 151 -3.53 2.29 -5.51
C PHE A 151 -4.35 1.01 -5.45
N ASP A 152 -4.53 0.43 -6.62
CA ASP A 152 -5.36 -0.73 -6.87
C ASP A 152 -4.79 -2.00 -6.25
N SER A 153 -5.64 -2.98 -6.02
CA SER A 153 -5.30 -4.33 -5.64
C SER A 153 -6.13 -5.34 -6.43
N LEU A 154 -5.55 -6.53 -6.61
CA LEU A 154 -6.10 -7.60 -7.42
C LEU A 154 -5.96 -8.92 -6.67
N ALA A 155 -7.02 -9.74 -6.66
CA ALA A 155 -7.02 -11.07 -6.08
C ALA A 155 -7.92 -12.01 -6.87
N VAL A 156 -7.70 -13.32 -6.71
CA VAL A 156 -8.59 -14.37 -7.22
C VAL A 156 -9.23 -15.05 -6.02
N ALA A 157 -10.55 -15.13 -6.03
CA ALA A 157 -11.33 -15.82 -5.01
C ALA A 157 -11.26 -17.36 -5.21
N GLY A 158 -11.60 -18.13 -4.18
CA GLY A 158 -11.55 -19.58 -4.22
C GLY A 158 -12.45 -20.22 -5.31
N ASN A 159 -13.50 -19.52 -5.74
CA ASN A 159 -14.36 -19.93 -6.87
C ASN A 159 -13.83 -19.48 -8.25
N GLY A 160 -12.66 -18.86 -8.31
CA GLY A 160 -12.06 -18.36 -9.55
C GLY A 160 -12.47 -16.95 -9.97
N ASP A 161 -13.36 -16.28 -9.24
CA ASP A 161 -13.71 -14.88 -9.53
C ASP A 161 -12.50 -13.97 -9.34
N VAL A 162 -12.33 -13.02 -10.27
CA VAL A 162 -11.28 -11.99 -10.18
C VAL A 162 -11.86 -10.77 -9.48
N VAL A 163 -11.23 -10.34 -8.39
CA VAL A 163 -11.68 -9.20 -7.57
C VAL A 163 -10.66 -8.08 -7.68
N SER A 164 -11.13 -6.89 -8.02
CA SER A 164 -10.36 -5.66 -8.08
C SER A 164 -10.92 -4.62 -7.11
N ALA A 165 -10.04 -3.90 -6.41
CA ALA A 165 -10.41 -2.76 -5.57
C ALA A 165 -9.42 -1.62 -5.80
N TRP A 166 -9.88 -0.36 -5.71
CA TRP A 166 -9.05 0.82 -5.95
C TRP A 166 -9.57 2.05 -5.20
N ILE A 167 -8.68 3.00 -4.99
CA ILE A 167 -9.02 4.33 -4.49
C ILE A 167 -9.56 5.17 -5.65
N ASP A 168 -10.70 5.83 -5.44
CA ASP A 168 -11.42 6.57 -6.47
C ASP A 168 -11.83 7.96 -6.01
N GLY A 169 -11.43 8.97 -6.76
CA GLY A 169 -11.68 10.38 -6.47
C GLY A 169 -13.02 10.93 -6.98
N ARG A 170 -13.86 10.14 -7.67
CA ARG A 170 -15.11 10.62 -8.29
C ARG A 170 -16.05 11.32 -7.33
N ASP A 171 -16.20 10.79 -6.11
CA ASP A 171 -17.07 11.39 -5.08
C ASP A 171 -16.51 12.72 -4.57
N SER A 172 -15.19 12.83 -4.43
CA SER A 172 -14.52 14.09 -4.07
C SER A 172 -14.72 15.16 -5.17
N VAL A 173 -14.60 14.77 -6.44
CA VAL A 173 -14.86 15.66 -7.59
C VAL A 173 -16.32 16.11 -7.60
N ALA A 174 -17.28 15.20 -7.41
CA ALA A 174 -18.70 15.51 -7.36
C ALA A 174 -19.04 16.41 -6.17
N ALA A 175 -18.50 16.14 -5.00
CA ALA A 175 -18.70 16.97 -3.80
C ALA A 175 -18.16 18.37 -4.00
N LYS A 176 -16.95 18.52 -4.57
CA LYS A 176 -16.35 19.82 -4.89
C LYS A 176 -17.22 20.61 -5.88
N ALA A 177 -17.73 19.96 -6.92
CA ALA A 177 -18.64 20.58 -7.88
C ALA A 177 -19.95 21.06 -7.22
N ALA A 178 -20.41 20.35 -6.19
CA ALA A 178 -21.59 20.70 -5.39
C ALA A 178 -21.31 21.67 -4.24
N GLY A 179 -20.08 22.17 -4.09
CA GLY A 179 -19.66 23.06 -2.99
C GLY A 179 -19.70 22.39 -1.60
N LYS A 180 -19.56 21.05 -1.55
CA LYS A 180 -19.61 20.27 -0.31
C LYS A 180 -18.21 19.79 0.09
N PRO A 181 -17.91 19.73 1.40
CA PRO A 181 -16.66 19.14 1.87
C PRO A 181 -16.66 17.63 1.62
N TYR A 182 -15.48 17.08 1.29
CA TYR A 182 -15.23 15.63 1.20
C TYR A 182 -13.79 15.37 1.61
N ALA A 183 -13.57 14.48 2.58
CA ALA A 183 -12.24 14.13 3.05
C ALA A 183 -11.73 12.90 2.29
N GLY A 184 -10.55 13.01 1.69
CA GLY A 184 -9.93 11.92 0.96
C GLY A 184 -10.68 11.51 -0.31
N PHE A 185 -10.63 10.21 -0.61
CA PHE A 185 -11.31 9.59 -1.74
C PHE A 185 -12.22 8.44 -1.24
N ALA A 186 -12.97 7.82 -2.15
CA ALA A 186 -13.73 6.62 -1.82
C ALA A 186 -12.94 5.36 -2.19
N LEU A 187 -13.25 4.24 -1.55
CA LEU A 187 -12.79 2.92 -1.98
C LEU A 187 -13.92 2.23 -2.76
N TYR A 188 -13.59 1.78 -3.97
CA TYR A 188 -14.47 1.01 -4.84
C TYR A 188 -13.90 -0.38 -5.08
N TYR A 189 -14.77 -1.33 -5.41
CA TYR A 189 -14.40 -2.67 -5.82
C TYR A 189 -15.36 -3.21 -6.87
N THR A 190 -14.87 -4.17 -7.63
CA THR A 190 -15.69 -4.93 -8.60
C THR A 190 -15.23 -6.38 -8.69
N ARG A 191 -15.96 -7.17 -9.42
CA ARG A 191 -15.72 -8.61 -9.60
C ARG A 191 -15.98 -9.02 -11.04
N SER A 192 -15.11 -9.88 -11.55
CA SER A 192 -15.32 -10.64 -12.78
C SER A 192 -15.65 -12.09 -12.42
N THR A 193 -16.72 -12.64 -12.97
CA THR A 193 -17.14 -14.04 -12.81
C THR A 193 -16.93 -14.86 -14.08
N ASP A 194 -16.30 -14.26 -15.09
CA ASP A 194 -16.09 -14.85 -16.42
C ASP A 194 -14.58 -15.03 -16.77
N GLY A 195 -13.73 -15.08 -15.73
CA GLY A 195 -12.30 -15.25 -15.88
C GLY A 195 -11.60 -13.99 -16.43
N GLY A 196 -12.04 -12.81 -16.02
CA GLY A 196 -11.42 -11.54 -16.40
C GLY A 196 -11.77 -11.07 -17.81
N ARG A 197 -12.82 -11.58 -18.43
CA ARG A 197 -13.27 -11.08 -19.75
C ARG A 197 -14.07 -9.79 -19.61
N SER A 198 -14.83 -9.68 -18.54
CA SER A 198 -15.54 -8.46 -18.15
C SER A 198 -15.62 -8.33 -16.63
N PHE A 199 -15.88 -7.11 -16.18
CA PHE A 199 -16.13 -6.82 -14.76
C PHE A 199 -17.56 -6.30 -14.59
N ALA A 200 -18.19 -6.64 -13.46
CA ALA A 200 -19.46 -6.06 -13.07
C ALA A 200 -19.33 -4.56 -12.78
N PRO A 201 -20.41 -3.77 -12.83
CA PRO A 201 -20.35 -2.39 -12.34
C PRO A 201 -19.79 -2.32 -10.93
N GLU A 202 -18.88 -1.39 -10.73
CA GLU A 202 -18.19 -1.23 -9.46
C GLU A 202 -19.13 -0.77 -8.34
N ARG A 203 -18.77 -1.15 -7.12
CA ARG A 203 -19.55 -0.86 -5.92
C ARG A 203 -18.67 -0.06 -4.95
N LYS A 204 -19.25 1.00 -4.38
CA LYS A 204 -18.57 1.75 -3.33
C LYS A 204 -18.54 0.90 -2.06
N LEU A 205 -17.34 0.77 -1.48
CA LEU A 205 -17.13 0.08 -0.21
C LEU A 205 -17.19 1.06 0.96
N MET A 206 -16.51 2.20 0.82
CA MET A 206 -16.41 3.20 1.87
C MET A 206 -16.15 4.59 1.28
N ASP A 207 -16.80 5.61 1.82
CA ASP A 207 -16.40 7.01 1.66
C ASP A 207 -15.17 7.30 2.55
N HIS A 208 -14.43 8.38 2.26
CA HIS A 208 -13.38 8.90 3.13
C HIS A 208 -12.26 7.89 3.41
N SER A 209 -11.63 7.36 2.37
CA SER A 209 -10.37 6.61 2.44
C SER A 209 -9.17 7.50 2.10
N CYS A 210 -7.97 7.03 2.46
CA CYS A 210 -6.71 7.71 2.16
C CYS A 210 -6.47 7.78 0.65
N GLU A 211 -6.01 8.93 0.17
CA GLU A 211 -5.86 9.23 -1.27
C GLU A 211 -4.66 8.55 -1.93
N CYS A 212 -3.68 8.11 -1.15
CA CYS A 212 -2.38 7.68 -1.65
C CYS A 212 -1.84 6.40 -1.01
N CYS A 213 -2.66 5.70 -0.24
CA CYS A 213 -2.23 4.45 0.40
C CYS A 213 -2.77 3.27 -0.39
N ARG A 214 -1.89 2.33 -0.78
CA ARG A 214 -2.36 1.08 -1.42
C ARG A 214 -3.39 0.40 -0.53
N THR A 215 -4.34 -0.25 -1.17
CA THR A 215 -5.24 -1.20 -0.52
C THR A 215 -4.61 -2.60 -0.52
N THR A 216 -5.15 -3.53 0.24
CA THR A 216 -4.74 -4.93 0.18
C THR A 216 -5.96 -5.83 0.07
N LEU A 217 -5.83 -6.90 -0.71
CA LEU A 217 -6.79 -7.98 -0.80
C LEU A 217 -6.13 -9.27 -0.33
N ALA A 218 -6.84 -10.05 0.48
CA ALA A 218 -6.39 -11.36 0.94
C ALA A 218 -7.53 -12.37 0.82
N GLN A 219 -7.20 -13.60 0.42
CA GLN A 219 -8.16 -14.69 0.37
C GLN A 219 -8.42 -15.22 1.79
N LEU A 220 -9.70 -15.45 2.08
CA LEU A 220 -10.18 -16.10 3.30
C LEU A 220 -10.11 -17.64 3.17
N PRO A 221 -10.09 -18.41 4.27
CA PRO A 221 -10.09 -19.87 4.22
C PRO A 221 -11.28 -20.49 3.47
N ASP A 222 -12.43 -19.80 3.46
CA ASP A 222 -13.64 -20.20 2.71
C ASP A 222 -13.58 -19.82 1.23
N GLY A 223 -12.47 -19.22 0.77
CA GLY A 223 -12.28 -18.73 -0.60
C GLY A 223 -12.84 -17.34 -0.85
N GLY A 224 -13.48 -16.69 0.12
CA GLY A 224 -13.89 -15.29 0.04
C GLY A 224 -12.70 -14.34 -0.05
N ILE A 225 -12.95 -13.06 -0.30
CA ILE A 225 -11.93 -12.02 -0.35
C ILE A 225 -12.21 -10.99 0.75
N ALA A 226 -11.18 -10.67 1.52
CA ALA A 226 -11.17 -9.57 2.47
C ALA A 226 -10.26 -8.44 1.99
N THR A 227 -10.55 -7.23 2.46
CA THR A 227 -9.71 -6.04 2.23
C THR A 227 -9.36 -5.35 3.53
N PHE A 228 -8.18 -4.74 3.57
CA PHE A 228 -7.71 -3.91 4.66
C PHE A 228 -7.06 -2.66 4.06
N PHE A 229 -7.49 -1.49 4.50
CA PHE A 229 -7.10 -0.21 3.90
C PHE A 229 -7.19 0.93 4.91
N ARG A 230 -6.55 2.05 4.63
CA ARG A 230 -6.58 3.23 5.49
C ARG A 230 -7.85 4.05 5.23
N GLY A 231 -8.69 4.20 6.26
CA GLY A 231 -9.84 5.09 6.28
C GLY A 231 -9.49 6.47 6.87
N ILE A 232 -10.41 7.42 6.70
CA ILE A 232 -10.40 8.73 7.33
C ILE A 232 -11.66 8.84 8.19
N TYR A 233 -11.48 9.05 9.48
CA TYR A 233 -12.57 9.15 10.45
C TYR A 233 -12.57 10.52 11.11
N GLY A 234 -13.76 11.10 11.32
CA GLY A 234 -13.91 12.40 11.98
C GLY A 234 -12.97 13.46 11.40
N GLU A 235 -12.21 14.13 12.27
CA GLU A 235 -11.27 15.18 11.89
C GLU A 235 -9.91 14.60 11.45
N ASN A 236 -9.85 13.97 10.27
CA ASN A 236 -8.62 13.39 9.69
C ASN A 236 -7.92 12.33 10.55
N ILE A 237 -8.65 11.55 11.32
CA ILE A 237 -8.08 10.37 11.99
C ILE A 237 -7.84 9.27 10.96
N ARG A 238 -6.58 8.83 10.80
CA ARG A 238 -6.11 7.90 9.78
C ARG A 238 -5.98 6.47 10.32
N ASP A 239 -7.06 5.91 10.82
CA ASP A 239 -7.14 4.50 11.19
C ASP A 239 -7.54 3.61 10.01
N HIS A 240 -7.44 2.30 10.17
CA HIS A 240 -7.71 1.36 9.09
C HIS A 240 -9.09 0.73 9.23
N ALA A 241 -9.67 0.38 8.09
CA ALA A 241 -10.90 -0.37 7.95
C ALA A 241 -10.62 -1.77 7.38
N TYR A 242 -11.46 -2.72 7.75
CA TYR A 242 -11.51 -4.07 7.23
C TYR A 242 -12.92 -4.36 6.69
N ALA A 243 -13.00 -5.14 5.62
CA ALA A 243 -14.26 -5.64 5.10
C ALA A 243 -14.06 -6.99 4.42
N VAL A 244 -15.12 -7.82 4.39
CA VAL A 244 -15.23 -8.96 3.49
C VAL A 244 -16.02 -8.50 2.27
N LEU A 245 -15.51 -8.79 1.07
CA LEU A 245 -16.13 -8.43 -0.20
C LEU A 245 -17.03 -9.58 -0.66
N PRO A 246 -18.36 -9.42 -0.61
CA PRO A 246 -19.29 -10.50 -0.92
C PRO A 246 -19.23 -10.90 -2.41
N ALA A 247 -19.44 -12.18 -2.68
CA ALA A 247 -19.51 -12.71 -4.05
C ALA A 247 -20.76 -12.25 -4.82
N GLY A 248 -21.86 -12.03 -4.11
CA GLY A 248 -23.15 -11.65 -4.70
C GLY A 248 -23.48 -10.16 -4.58
N SER A 249 -24.78 -9.84 -4.70
CA SER A 249 -25.31 -8.48 -4.63
C SER A 249 -25.41 -7.90 -3.20
N HIS A 250 -25.10 -8.68 -2.17
CA HIS A 250 -25.15 -8.20 -0.80
C HIS A 250 -24.19 -7.03 -0.59
N PRO A 251 -24.54 -6.02 0.24
CA PRO A 251 -23.64 -4.94 0.56
C PRO A 251 -22.45 -5.46 1.37
N ALA A 252 -21.26 -4.97 1.08
CA ALA A 252 -20.12 -5.14 1.95
C ALA A 252 -20.22 -4.15 3.12
N HIS A 253 -19.79 -4.58 4.30
CA HIS A 253 -19.77 -3.74 5.50
C HIS A 253 -18.34 -3.54 5.96
N THR A 254 -17.95 -2.28 6.12
CA THR A 254 -16.66 -1.91 6.67
C THR A 254 -16.74 -1.83 8.19
N GLN A 255 -15.69 -2.33 8.83
CA GLN A 255 -15.48 -2.19 10.28
C GLN A 255 -14.13 -1.52 10.53
N ARG A 256 -14.07 -0.55 11.44
CA ARG A 256 -12.80 0.01 11.90
C ARG A 256 -11.99 -1.12 12.55
N ALA A 257 -10.72 -1.23 12.19
CA ALA A 257 -9.87 -2.35 12.59
C ALA A 257 -8.56 -1.93 13.26
N THR A 258 -8.24 -0.63 13.28
CA THR A 258 -7.18 -0.04 14.12
C THR A 258 -7.72 1.17 14.86
N PHE A 259 -7.13 1.49 16.04
CA PHE A 259 -7.66 2.50 16.95
C PHE A 259 -6.54 3.38 17.53
N ASN A 260 -5.47 3.58 16.78
CA ASN A 260 -4.33 4.42 17.18
C ASN A 260 -4.71 5.91 17.21
N GLN A 261 -5.76 6.29 16.48
CA GLN A 261 -6.26 7.67 16.39
C GLN A 261 -5.18 8.66 15.95
N TRP A 262 -4.40 8.28 14.94
CA TRP A 262 -3.43 9.17 14.35
C TRP A 262 -4.12 10.23 13.50
N GLN A 263 -4.11 11.46 13.99
CA GLN A 263 -4.70 12.60 13.29
C GLN A 263 -3.65 13.28 12.41
N VAL A 264 -3.91 13.34 11.10
CA VAL A 264 -3.02 14.01 10.15
C VAL A 264 -3.79 14.46 8.90
N ALA A 265 -3.63 15.74 8.54
CA ALA A 265 -4.15 16.32 7.30
C ALA A 265 -3.07 16.26 6.20
N ALA A 266 -2.57 15.08 5.90
CA ALA A 266 -1.53 14.84 4.91
C ALA A 266 -1.71 13.45 4.27
N CYS A 267 -0.99 13.22 3.18
CA CYS A 267 -0.93 11.93 2.48
C CYS A 267 0.28 11.14 2.99
N PRO A 268 0.09 10.07 3.77
CA PRO A 268 1.23 9.34 4.35
C PRO A 268 1.98 8.47 3.34
N ASP A 269 1.35 8.07 2.23
CA ASP A 269 1.89 7.17 1.20
C ASP A 269 2.44 5.84 1.75
N HIS A 270 1.77 5.28 2.74
CA HIS A 270 2.13 4.03 3.41
C HIS A 270 0.90 3.14 3.52
N GLY A 271 0.70 2.27 2.54
CA GLY A 271 -0.40 1.30 2.56
C GLY A 271 -0.14 0.16 3.54
N PRO A 272 -1.20 -0.47 4.06
CA PRO A 272 -1.10 -1.61 4.97
C PRO A 272 -0.76 -2.91 4.24
N GLY A 273 -0.41 -3.95 5.02
CA GLY A 273 -0.32 -5.35 4.59
C GLY A 273 -1.32 -6.21 5.35
N LEU A 274 -1.83 -7.26 4.71
CA LEU A 274 -2.75 -8.24 5.30
C LEU A 274 -2.43 -9.64 4.77
N ALA A 275 -2.27 -10.60 5.68
CA ALA A 275 -2.25 -12.02 5.40
C ALA A 275 -3.22 -12.75 6.32
N ILE A 276 -3.92 -13.76 5.81
CA ILE A 276 -4.91 -14.53 6.57
C ILE A 276 -4.48 -15.99 6.57
N ASP A 277 -4.39 -16.58 7.75
CA ASP A 277 -4.01 -17.98 7.90
C ASP A 277 -5.18 -18.95 7.64
N ALA A 278 -4.91 -20.25 7.65
CA ALA A 278 -5.90 -21.30 7.43
C ALA A 278 -7.00 -21.35 8.52
N HIS A 279 -6.79 -20.72 9.65
CA HIS A 279 -7.77 -20.61 10.76
C HIS A 279 -8.57 -19.31 10.71
N GLY A 280 -8.28 -18.44 9.75
CA GLY A 280 -8.94 -17.15 9.58
C GLY A 280 -8.36 -16.05 10.47
N VAL A 281 -7.20 -16.25 11.12
CA VAL A 281 -6.50 -15.20 11.84
C VAL A 281 -5.94 -14.19 10.84
N ARG A 282 -6.20 -12.92 11.09
CA ARG A 282 -5.89 -11.81 10.19
C ARG A 282 -4.65 -11.09 10.68
N HIS A 283 -3.49 -11.47 10.15
CA HIS A 283 -2.20 -10.83 10.44
C HIS A 283 -2.07 -9.56 9.61
N ALA A 284 -1.90 -8.43 10.26
CA ALA A 284 -1.82 -7.13 9.58
C ALA A 284 -0.61 -6.32 10.03
N VAL A 285 -0.09 -5.52 9.11
CA VAL A 285 0.90 -4.48 9.38
C VAL A 285 0.39 -3.14 8.85
N TRP A 286 0.66 -2.07 9.61
CA TRP A 286 0.28 -0.71 9.21
C TRP A 286 1.22 0.33 9.77
N TYR A 287 1.30 1.44 9.07
CA TYR A 287 2.11 2.58 9.47
C TYR A 287 1.25 3.64 10.16
N GLU A 288 1.80 4.29 11.17
CA GLU A 288 1.30 5.52 11.77
C GLU A 288 2.44 6.39 12.30
N ALA A 289 2.15 7.66 12.59
CA ALA A 289 3.16 8.56 13.12
C ALA A 289 2.68 9.36 14.35
N LYS A 290 1.69 8.86 15.08
CA LYS A 290 1.30 9.41 16.38
C LYS A 290 2.43 9.18 17.39
N GLY A 291 3.09 10.26 17.81
CA GLY A 291 4.28 10.16 18.67
C GLY A 291 5.58 9.76 17.94
N GLY A 292 5.59 9.89 16.62
CA GLY A 292 6.73 9.58 15.73
C GLY A 292 6.46 8.40 14.81
N PRO A 293 7.15 8.35 13.65
CA PRO A 293 6.99 7.29 12.67
C PRO A 293 7.16 5.90 13.26
N THR A 294 6.21 5.00 12.98
CA THR A 294 6.26 3.63 13.45
C THR A 294 5.43 2.71 12.59
N ILE A 295 5.78 1.43 12.59
CA ILE A 295 4.99 0.37 12.00
C ILE A 295 4.45 -0.50 13.15
N TRP A 296 3.19 -0.87 13.03
CA TRP A 296 2.54 -1.81 13.91
C TRP A 296 2.28 -3.13 13.19
N TYR A 297 2.39 -4.20 13.93
CA TYR A 297 1.80 -5.49 13.64
C TYR A 297 0.67 -5.76 14.63
N GLY A 298 -0.36 -6.49 14.20
CA GLY A 298 -1.41 -7.00 15.08
C GLY A 298 -2.28 -8.03 14.37
N GLN A 299 -2.96 -8.85 15.17
CA GLN A 299 -4.02 -9.73 14.69
C GLN A 299 -5.34 -8.97 14.75
N LEU A 300 -5.92 -8.68 13.57
CA LEU A 300 -7.14 -7.87 13.50
C LEU A 300 -8.34 -8.62 14.12
N ASP A 301 -9.08 -7.89 14.93
CA ASP A 301 -10.39 -8.25 15.46
C ASP A 301 -11.36 -7.12 15.09
N PRO A 302 -11.95 -7.13 13.85
CA PRO A 302 -12.67 -5.99 13.30
C PRO A 302 -13.77 -5.49 14.25
N GLY A 303 -13.77 -4.17 14.49
CA GLY A 303 -14.60 -3.52 15.51
C GLY A 303 -13.93 -3.40 16.88
N HIS A 304 -12.80 -4.06 17.13
CA HIS A 304 -12.06 -4.04 18.37
C HIS A 304 -10.56 -3.72 18.15
N VAL A 305 -9.87 -3.41 19.24
CA VAL A 305 -8.40 -3.23 19.22
C VAL A 305 -7.74 -4.56 18.82
N PRO A 306 -6.81 -4.54 17.85
CA PRO A 306 -6.09 -5.75 17.45
C PRO A 306 -5.38 -6.44 18.60
N LYS A 307 -5.31 -7.77 18.55
CA LYS A 307 -4.57 -8.60 19.50
C LYS A 307 -3.09 -8.66 19.13
N HIS A 308 -2.25 -9.05 20.08
CA HIS A 308 -0.80 -9.23 19.89
C HIS A 308 -0.12 -8.03 19.23
N LEU A 309 -0.52 -6.80 19.65
CA LEU A 309 0.05 -5.57 19.12
C LEU A 309 1.56 -5.51 19.38
N LEU A 310 2.32 -5.25 18.30
CA LEU A 310 3.76 -5.12 18.34
C LEU A 310 4.20 -3.91 17.51
N ARG A 311 5.01 -3.03 18.10
CA ARG A 311 5.76 -2.03 17.33
C ARG A 311 6.94 -2.72 16.65
N ILE A 312 7.05 -2.56 15.34
CA ILE A 312 8.18 -3.05 14.55
C ILE A 312 8.93 -1.88 13.92
N GLY A 313 10.24 -2.00 13.83
CA GLY A 313 11.08 -0.93 13.34
C GLY A 313 11.22 0.26 14.31
N GLY A 314 12.12 1.15 13.99
CA GLY A 314 12.44 2.39 14.72
C GLY A 314 12.17 3.62 13.86
N PRO A 315 12.73 4.78 14.22
CA PRO A 315 12.74 5.96 13.35
C PRO A 315 13.28 5.59 11.96
N GLY A 316 12.59 6.00 10.90
CA GLY A 316 12.93 5.64 9.52
C GLY A 316 12.32 4.30 9.04
N ALA A 317 11.57 3.58 9.88
CA ALA A 317 10.81 2.41 9.42
C ALA A 317 9.63 2.83 8.54
N SER A 318 9.45 2.11 7.42
CA SER A 318 8.42 2.43 6.43
C SER A 318 8.05 1.20 5.59
N HIS A 319 6.88 1.24 4.96
CA HIS A 319 6.44 0.28 3.94
C HIS A 319 6.62 -1.18 4.36
N ALA A 320 5.74 -1.66 5.23
CA ALA A 320 5.79 -3.04 5.69
C ALA A 320 4.89 -3.96 4.87
N ASP A 321 5.24 -5.26 4.89
CA ASP A 321 4.42 -6.34 4.41
C ASP A 321 4.43 -7.53 5.37
N VAL A 322 3.43 -8.41 5.26
CA VAL A 322 3.24 -9.59 6.12
C VAL A 322 2.87 -10.80 5.27
N ALA A 323 3.45 -11.95 5.62
CA ALA A 323 3.06 -13.25 5.08
C ALA A 323 2.86 -14.26 6.20
N VAL A 324 2.03 -15.28 5.96
CA VAL A 324 1.76 -16.35 6.92
C VAL A 324 1.63 -17.70 6.22
N HIS A 325 2.26 -18.73 6.79
CA HIS A 325 2.07 -20.12 6.40
C HIS A 325 2.11 -21.03 7.63
N GLY A 326 1.02 -21.74 7.89
CA GLY A 326 0.85 -22.48 9.14
C GLY A 326 1.00 -21.54 10.35
N ASN A 327 1.88 -21.89 11.27
CA ASN A 327 2.19 -21.05 12.45
C ASN A 327 3.32 -20.05 12.21
N THR A 328 3.93 -20.02 11.03
CA THR A 328 5.03 -19.10 10.74
C THR A 328 4.50 -17.81 10.15
N VAL A 329 4.89 -16.69 10.74
CA VAL A 329 4.56 -15.33 10.29
C VAL A 329 5.86 -14.57 10.00
N TRP A 330 5.95 -13.97 8.82
CA TRP A 330 7.05 -13.09 8.42
C TRP A 330 6.57 -11.66 8.32
N LEU A 331 7.39 -10.73 8.83
CA LEU A 331 7.19 -9.29 8.71
C LEU A 331 8.42 -8.70 8.03
N ALA A 332 8.24 -7.99 6.93
CA ALA A 332 9.33 -7.28 6.25
C ALA A 332 9.03 -5.78 6.15
N TRP A 333 10.04 -4.93 6.26
CA TRP A 333 9.89 -3.47 6.14
C TRP A 333 11.20 -2.80 5.71
N ASN A 334 11.08 -1.61 5.17
CA ASN A 334 12.24 -0.74 4.95
C ASN A 334 12.63 -0.02 6.24
N GLN A 335 13.91 0.02 6.51
CA GLN A 335 14.52 0.88 7.53
C GLN A 335 15.48 1.84 6.83
N VAL A 336 15.24 3.14 6.99
CA VAL A 336 16.08 4.19 6.39
C VAL A 336 16.98 4.77 7.48
N ASP A 337 18.25 4.95 7.16
CA ASP A 337 19.25 5.60 7.98
C ASP A 337 20.20 6.45 7.10
N PRO A 338 21.18 7.20 7.66
CA PRO A 338 22.12 7.99 6.86
C PRO A 338 22.96 7.19 5.86
N GLN A 339 23.06 5.86 6.01
CA GLN A 339 23.81 4.96 5.13
C GLN A 339 22.95 4.47 3.95
N GLY A 340 21.62 4.66 4.00
CA GLY A 340 20.69 4.26 2.94
C GLY A 340 19.49 3.47 3.45
N TYR A 341 19.13 2.43 2.73
CA TYR A 341 17.97 1.57 3.01
C TYR A 341 18.42 0.18 3.43
N ALA A 342 17.83 -0.34 4.49
CA ALA A 342 17.92 -1.72 4.89
C ALA A 342 16.55 -2.40 4.74
N LEU A 343 16.52 -3.61 4.17
CA LEU A 343 15.36 -4.47 4.22
C LEU A 343 15.44 -5.30 5.51
N MET A 344 14.52 -5.05 6.41
CA MET A 344 14.44 -5.72 7.70
C MET A 344 13.42 -6.84 7.68
N LEU A 345 13.70 -7.88 8.45
CA LEU A 345 12.82 -9.05 8.61
C LEU A 345 12.66 -9.42 10.09
N ARG A 346 11.46 -9.80 10.47
CA ARG A 346 11.16 -10.55 11.70
C ARG A 346 10.37 -11.81 11.37
N ARG A 347 10.56 -12.87 12.15
CA ARG A 347 9.83 -14.13 12.03
C ARG A 347 9.23 -14.53 13.38
N SER A 348 8.05 -15.09 13.33
CA SER A 348 7.37 -15.78 14.40
C SER A 348 7.14 -17.23 13.97
N ASP A 349 7.25 -18.19 14.91
CA ASP A 349 6.94 -19.60 14.68
C ASP A 349 5.75 -20.08 15.55
N ASP A 350 5.06 -19.16 16.21
CA ASP A 350 3.94 -19.42 17.11
C ASP A 350 2.65 -18.64 16.75
N GLY A 351 2.43 -18.44 15.45
CA GLY A 351 1.24 -17.77 14.94
C GLY A 351 1.22 -16.26 15.19
N GLY A 352 2.39 -15.62 15.33
CA GLY A 352 2.49 -14.17 15.51
C GLY A 352 2.28 -13.71 16.96
N VAL A 353 2.40 -14.60 17.94
CA VAL A 353 2.35 -14.25 19.37
C VAL A 353 3.69 -13.66 19.82
N HIS A 354 4.79 -14.31 19.45
CA HIS A 354 6.16 -13.83 19.71
C HIS A 354 6.96 -13.78 18.43
N PHE A 355 7.83 -12.77 18.31
CA PHE A 355 8.69 -12.59 17.16
C PHE A 355 10.17 -12.57 17.58
N ALA A 356 11.00 -13.21 16.78
CA ALA A 356 12.45 -13.12 16.91
C ALA A 356 12.93 -11.66 16.76
N ALA A 357 14.17 -11.38 17.16
CA ALA A 357 14.80 -10.09 16.94
C ALA A 357 14.83 -9.72 15.44
N PRO A 358 14.73 -8.44 15.07
CA PRO A 358 14.79 -8.03 13.67
C PRO A 358 16.19 -8.32 13.08
N ARG A 359 16.19 -8.78 11.82
CA ARG A 359 17.42 -9.00 11.03
C ARG A 359 17.44 -8.08 9.83
N ASN A 360 18.60 -7.56 9.47
CA ASN A 360 18.84 -6.92 8.19
C ASN A 360 19.15 -8.02 7.16
N ILE A 361 18.32 -8.16 6.13
CA ILE A 361 18.48 -9.21 5.10
C ILE A 361 18.95 -8.65 3.75
N ALA A 362 18.94 -7.34 3.56
CA ALA A 362 19.51 -6.68 2.38
C ALA A 362 19.68 -5.18 2.63
N THR A 363 20.62 -4.57 1.91
CA THR A 363 20.87 -3.12 1.95
C THR A 363 20.89 -2.52 0.55
N SER A 364 20.61 -1.22 0.44
CA SER A 364 20.78 -0.40 -0.75
C SER A 364 21.17 1.01 -0.35
N THR A 365 22.18 1.56 -1.00
CA THR A 365 22.56 2.98 -0.86
C THR A 365 21.66 3.91 -1.67
N ARG A 366 20.79 3.35 -2.51
CA ARG A 366 19.83 4.08 -3.35
C ARG A 366 18.40 3.81 -2.91
N ALA A 367 17.47 4.64 -3.39
CA ALA A 367 16.06 4.54 -3.07
C ALA A 367 15.51 3.12 -3.24
N ALA A 368 14.65 2.70 -2.32
CA ALA A 368 13.98 1.41 -2.33
C ALA A 368 12.47 1.58 -2.20
N GLY A 369 11.74 0.76 -2.94
CA GLY A 369 10.27 0.67 -2.90
C GLY A 369 9.78 -0.23 -1.77
N SER A 370 8.47 -0.30 -1.63
CA SER A 370 7.81 -1.16 -0.64
C SER A 370 8.15 -2.63 -0.89
N PRO A 371 8.63 -3.37 0.11
CA PRO A 371 8.87 -4.81 -0.04
C PRO A 371 7.55 -5.58 -0.24
N GLN A 372 7.64 -6.77 -0.84
CA GLN A 372 6.58 -7.77 -0.88
C GLN A 372 7.11 -9.08 -0.30
N LEU A 373 6.35 -9.69 0.58
CA LEU A 373 6.59 -11.06 1.02
C LEU A 373 5.83 -12.03 0.11
N LEU A 374 6.53 -12.98 -0.45
CA LEU A 374 6.02 -13.99 -1.38
C LEU A 374 6.23 -15.38 -0.79
N LEU A 375 5.23 -16.24 -0.92
CA LEU A 375 5.33 -17.63 -0.49
C LEU A 375 5.51 -18.58 -1.68
N ARG A 376 6.50 -19.47 -1.57
CA ARG A 376 6.66 -20.63 -2.43
C ARG A 376 6.51 -21.89 -1.57
N GLY A 377 5.31 -22.44 -1.52
CA GLY A 377 4.97 -23.42 -0.49
C GLY A 377 5.09 -22.81 0.91
N ALA A 378 5.83 -23.45 1.79
CA ALA A 378 6.09 -22.97 3.16
C ALA A 378 7.30 -22.01 3.27
N HIS A 379 7.99 -21.73 2.16
CA HIS A 379 9.18 -20.88 2.15
C HIS A 379 8.84 -19.45 1.74
N ALA A 380 9.34 -18.47 2.48
CA ALA A 380 9.11 -17.06 2.21
C ALA A 380 10.30 -16.41 1.49
N TYR A 381 10.00 -15.53 0.56
CA TYR A 381 10.94 -14.64 -0.12
C TYR A 381 10.51 -13.19 0.04
N ALA A 382 11.46 -12.28 0.08
CA ALA A 382 11.19 -10.85 0.00
C ALA A 382 11.55 -10.32 -1.39
N ALA A 383 10.56 -9.87 -2.12
CA ALA A 383 10.74 -9.12 -3.37
C ALA A 383 10.96 -7.65 -3.03
N TRP A 384 12.09 -7.10 -3.45
CA TRP A 384 12.49 -5.75 -3.11
C TRP A 384 12.99 -4.98 -4.33
N ASN A 385 12.31 -3.91 -4.67
CA ASN A 385 12.70 -3.02 -5.75
C ASN A 385 13.63 -1.96 -5.19
N THR A 386 14.75 -1.72 -5.85
CA THR A 386 15.65 -0.61 -5.56
C THR A 386 15.87 0.20 -6.84
N ALA A 387 16.45 1.39 -6.74
CA ALA A 387 16.82 2.15 -7.92
C ALA A 387 17.88 1.45 -8.79
N ASP A 388 18.51 0.37 -8.27
CA ASP A 388 19.43 -0.50 -9.03
C ASP A 388 18.72 -1.71 -9.67
N GLY A 389 17.42 -1.89 -9.42
CA GLY A 389 16.60 -2.94 -9.99
C GLY A 389 15.90 -3.82 -8.97
N PHE A 390 15.20 -4.81 -9.48
CA PHE A 390 14.48 -5.82 -8.71
C PHE A 390 15.44 -6.82 -8.07
N ARG A 391 15.17 -7.17 -6.80
CA ARG A 391 15.87 -8.19 -6.04
C ARG A 391 14.87 -9.14 -5.39
N LEU A 392 15.12 -10.44 -5.50
CA LEU A 392 14.43 -11.48 -4.74
C LEU A 392 15.40 -12.01 -3.67
N ILE A 393 15.04 -11.86 -2.42
CA ILE A 393 15.86 -12.23 -1.26
C ILE A 393 15.22 -13.43 -0.57
N ASP A 394 15.97 -14.49 -0.39
CA ASP A 394 15.57 -15.62 0.43
C ASP A 394 15.59 -15.24 1.90
N THR A 395 14.45 -15.41 2.60
CA THR A 395 14.34 -15.01 4.01
C THR A 395 15.07 -15.95 4.97
N GLU A 396 15.46 -17.12 4.53
CA GLU A 396 16.15 -18.14 5.35
C GLU A 396 17.67 -18.18 5.09
N ALA A 397 18.16 -17.49 4.05
CA ALA A 397 19.56 -17.56 3.64
C ALA A 397 20.54 -16.81 4.55
N HIS A 398 20.11 -16.26 5.70
CA HIS A 398 20.92 -15.43 6.59
C HIS A 398 20.77 -15.78 8.07
#